data_825721d886948364a8a7ebdcc9acd029
#
_entry.id   825721d886948364a8a7ebdcc9acd029
#
_cell.length_a   1.000
_cell.length_b   1.000
_cell.length_c   1.000
_cell.angle_alpha   90.00
_cell.angle_beta   90.00
_cell.angle_gamma   90.00
#
_symmetry.space_group_name_H-M   'P 1'
#
loop_
_entity.id
_entity.type
_entity.pdbx_description
1 polymer ?
#
loop_
_entity_poly.entity_id
_entity_poly.type
_entity_poly.pdbx_seq_one_letter_code
_entity_poly.pdbx_strand_id
1 'polypeptide(L)'
;MPRLEGSAPAWRDGVRRIESLGFDTVSVSDHFTRGWVMEPTAAMLAAADATERLRVLSLVLGNDYRHPVLLHKTMATIDLLSGGRLELGLGAGWMRSDYDAAGLPYDPPAVRLDRLRESLHVLKGLFGPDPLTFEGAHYRITNLDGLPKPVQAPHPPLLVGGGGRRVLGLAAREADIVSVHCNLRRGEVDAEAAADLSAERVAEKVGWVRAAAEEAGRRFEELELQFTTYLCEVTDAPRAADARGSSFAKLLAADPELLE
;
A
#
# COMPACT_ATOMS: atom_id res chain seq x y z
N MET A 1 -7.20 -9.58 0.69
CA MET A 1 -6.73 -10.98 0.91
C MET A 1 -7.77 -11.71 1.76
N PRO A 2 -8.06 -13.02 1.52
CA PRO A 2 -8.95 -13.76 2.40
C PRO A 2 -8.36 -13.82 3.81
N ARG A 3 -9.23 -13.76 4.82
CA ARG A 3 -8.80 -13.92 6.22
C ARG A 3 -8.30 -15.35 6.44
N LEU A 4 -7.37 -15.51 7.39
CA LEU A 4 -6.90 -16.84 7.79
C LEU A 4 -7.96 -17.47 8.72
N GLU A 5 -8.99 -18.05 8.12
CA GLU A 5 -10.02 -18.81 8.81
C GLU A 5 -9.85 -20.28 8.47
N GLY A 6 -9.65 -21.12 9.48
CA GLY A 6 -9.45 -22.55 9.28
C GLY A 6 -7.99 -22.94 8.95
N SER A 7 -7.78 -23.70 7.87
CA SER A 7 -6.48 -24.29 7.53
C SER A 7 -5.76 -23.54 6.40
N ALA A 8 -4.43 -23.72 6.32
CA ALA A 8 -3.63 -23.19 5.22
C ALA A 8 -4.10 -23.65 3.81
N PRO A 9 -4.55 -24.90 3.60
CA PRO A 9 -5.19 -25.28 2.33
C PRO A 9 -6.44 -24.47 2.02
N ALA A 10 -7.36 -24.30 2.98
CA ALA A 10 -8.59 -23.52 2.78
C ALA A 10 -8.29 -22.05 2.43
N TRP A 11 -7.27 -21.46 3.04
CA TRP A 11 -6.83 -20.11 2.70
C TRP A 11 -6.31 -20.03 1.24
N ARG A 12 -5.48 -20.97 0.80
CA ARG A 12 -5.00 -21.03 -0.60
C ARG A 12 -6.16 -21.21 -1.58
N ASP A 13 -7.15 -22.04 -1.24
CA ASP A 13 -8.36 -22.20 -2.06
C ASP A 13 -9.16 -20.90 -2.15
N GLY A 14 -9.21 -20.11 -1.07
CA GLY A 14 -9.77 -18.77 -1.07
C GLY A 14 -9.06 -17.83 -2.05
N VAL A 15 -7.72 -17.85 -2.07
CA VAL A 15 -6.91 -17.03 -3.00
C VAL A 15 -7.14 -17.47 -4.46
N ARG A 16 -7.15 -18.79 -4.73
CA ARG A 16 -7.47 -19.33 -6.07
C ARG A 16 -8.88 -18.93 -6.53
N ARG A 17 -9.84 -18.89 -5.59
CA ARG A 17 -11.19 -18.42 -5.88
C ARG A 17 -11.22 -16.97 -6.31
N ILE A 18 -10.42 -16.07 -5.66
CA ILE A 18 -10.28 -14.67 -6.07
C ILE A 18 -9.82 -14.61 -7.52
N GLU A 19 -8.78 -15.36 -7.89
CA GLU A 19 -8.31 -15.45 -9.27
C GLU A 19 -9.39 -15.95 -10.24
N SER A 20 -10.12 -16.99 -9.87
CA SER A 20 -11.17 -17.60 -10.71
C SER A 20 -12.37 -16.67 -10.92
N LEU A 21 -12.59 -15.71 -10.02
CA LEU A 21 -13.62 -14.68 -10.13
C LEU A 21 -13.19 -13.52 -11.03
N GLY A 22 -11.96 -13.52 -11.56
CA GLY A 22 -11.49 -12.52 -12.50
C GLY A 22 -10.90 -11.27 -11.86
N PHE A 23 -10.53 -11.31 -10.58
CA PHE A 23 -9.75 -10.24 -9.98
C PHE A 23 -8.31 -10.27 -10.49
N ASP A 24 -7.73 -9.10 -10.74
CA ASP A 24 -6.36 -8.95 -11.26
C ASP A 24 -5.31 -8.96 -10.14
N THR A 25 -5.64 -8.39 -8.98
CA THR A 25 -4.69 -8.20 -7.89
C THR A 25 -5.33 -8.60 -6.55
N VAL A 26 -4.53 -9.23 -5.67
CA VAL A 26 -4.87 -9.44 -4.27
C VAL A 26 -3.92 -8.62 -3.39
N SER A 27 -4.48 -7.89 -2.42
CA SER A 27 -3.69 -7.01 -1.54
C SER A 27 -3.62 -7.52 -0.11
N VAL A 28 -2.53 -7.18 0.58
CA VAL A 28 -2.29 -7.46 2.00
C VAL A 28 -1.89 -6.18 2.72
N SER A 29 -2.45 -5.95 3.89
CA SER A 29 -2.06 -4.83 4.77
C SER A 29 -0.98 -5.27 5.77
N ASP A 30 -0.26 -4.28 6.33
CA ASP A 30 0.88 -4.48 7.22
C ASP A 30 0.61 -3.83 8.59
N HIS A 31 -0.01 -4.60 9.48
CA HIS A 31 -0.33 -4.18 10.83
C HIS A 31 0.03 -5.26 11.85
N PHE A 32 0.25 -4.89 13.11
CA PHE A 32 0.59 -5.79 14.21
C PHE A 32 -0.58 -6.00 15.17
N THR A 33 -1.63 -5.19 15.05
CA THR A 33 -2.77 -5.20 15.94
C THR A 33 -3.81 -6.26 15.57
N ARG A 34 -4.82 -6.39 16.42
CA ARG A 34 -5.85 -7.42 16.30
C ARG A 34 -6.60 -7.32 14.98
N GLY A 35 -6.80 -8.46 14.32
CA GLY A 35 -7.44 -8.52 12.99
C GLY A 35 -6.45 -8.77 11.84
N TRP A 36 -5.18 -8.38 11.99
CA TRP A 36 -4.13 -8.50 10.99
C TRP A 36 -3.19 -9.66 11.35
N VAL A 37 -3.52 -10.86 10.86
CA VAL A 37 -2.96 -12.12 11.41
C VAL A 37 -1.70 -12.56 10.70
N MET A 38 -1.51 -12.18 9.43
CA MET A 38 -0.40 -12.70 8.63
C MET A 38 0.64 -11.62 8.35
N GLU A 39 1.91 -12.04 8.40
CA GLU A 39 2.99 -11.21 7.89
C GLU A 39 2.81 -11.03 6.38
N PRO A 40 2.76 -9.76 5.88
CA PRO A 40 2.30 -9.48 4.52
C PRO A 40 3.20 -10.08 3.44
N THR A 41 4.52 -10.06 3.61
CA THR A 41 5.43 -10.53 2.55
C THR A 41 5.38 -12.05 2.38
N ALA A 42 5.24 -12.78 3.48
CA ALA A 42 5.03 -14.24 3.46
C ALA A 42 3.67 -14.60 2.86
N ALA A 43 2.62 -13.83 3.19
CA ALA A 43 1.29 -14.03 2.62
C ALA A 43 1.25 -13.74 1.12
N MET A 44 1.93 -12.68 0.66
CA MET A 44 2.05 -12.34 -0.77
C MET A 44 2.75 -13.47 -1.54
N LEU A 45 3.87 -13.98 -1.04
CA LEU A 45 4.59 -15.09 -1.68
C LEU A 45 3.71 -16.35 -1.75
N ALA A 46 3.03 -16.69 -0.65
CA ALA A 46 2.13 -17.84 -0.62
C ALA A 46 0.93 -17.68 -1.56
N ALA A 47 0.41 -16.48 -1.74
CA ALA A 47 -0.65 -16.19 -2.69
C ALA A 47 -0.17 -16.30 -4.14
N ALA A 48 1.01 -15.76 -4.45
CA ALA A 48 1.62 -15.89 -5.76
C ALA A 48 1.90 -17.35 -6.13
N ASP A 49 2.38 -18.16 -5.18
CA ASP A 49 2.63 -19.60 -5.37
C ASP A 49 1.34 -20.42 -5.57
N ALA A 50 0.25 -19.97 -4.97
CA ALA A 50 -1.05 -20.63 -5.09
C ALA A 50 -1.81 -20.32 -6.39
N THR A 51 -1.40 -19.33 -7.18
CA THR A 51 -2.09 -18.76 -8.35
C THR A 51 -1.16 -18.63 -9.56
N GLU A 52 -1.73 -18.44 -10.76
CA GLU A 52 -0.94 -18.35 -12.00
C GLU A 52 -0.86 -16.92 -12.55
N ARG A 53 -1.89 -16.10 -12.37
CA ARG A 53 -2.03 -14.77 -12.98
C ARG A 53 -2.18 -13.66 -11.97
N LEU A 54 -2.73 -13.97 -10.79
CA LEU A 54 -3.07 -12.99 -9.77
C LEU A 54 -1.81 -12.23 -9.32
N ARG A 55 -1.86 -10.92 -9.43
CA ARG A 55 -0.82 -10.04 -8.89
C ARG A 55 -0.95 -9.96 -7.37
N VAL A 56 0.16 -9.73 -6.71
CA VAL A 56 0.22 -9.61 -5.25
C VAL A 56 0.71 -8.20 -4.88
N LEU A 57 -0.08 -7.50 -4.10
CA LEU A 57 0.15 -6.10 -3.71
C LEU A 57 0.24 -5.98 -2.19
N SER A 58 1.24 -5.29 -1.69
CA SER A 58 1.18 -4.76 -0.33
C SER A 58 0.38 -3.44 -0.32
N LEU A 59 -0.67 -3.35 0.49
CA LEU A 59 -1.53 -2.16 0.55
C LEU A 59 -1.75 -1.71 2.01
N VAL A 60 -0.78 -1.03 2.63
CA VAL A 60 0.60 -0.81 2.17
C VAL A 60 1.56 -1.25 3.28
N LEU A 61 2.83 -1.57 2.95
CA LEU A 61 3.84 -1.84 3.97
C LEU A 61 4.20 -0.55 4.74
N GLY A 62 4.30 -0.65 6.05
CA GLY A 62 4.84 0.41 6.89
C GLY A 62 6.35 0.58 6.67
N ASN A 63 6.76 1.72 6.11
CA ASN A 63 8.16 1.97 5.82
C ASN A 63 9.07 1.87 7.06
N ASP A 64 8.54 2.28 8.22
CA ASP A 64 9.29 2.29 9.47
C ASP A 64 9.54 0.90 10.07
N TYR A 65 8.84 -0.12 9.57
CA TYR A 65 8.93 -1.48 10.10
C TYR A 65 10.09 -2.29 9.51
N ARG A 66 10.69 -1.83 8.38
CA ARG A 66 11.75 -2.58 7.67
C ARG A 66 12.81 -1.66 7.09
N HIS A 67 14.07 -2.10 7.18
CA HIS A 67 15.15 -1.41 6.47
C HIS A 67 15.02 -1.62 4.95
N PRO A 68 15.18 -0.58 4.09
CA PRO A 68 14.94 -0.68 2.65
C PRO A 68 15.82 -1.70 1.93
N VAL A 69 17.01 -1.98 2.40
CA VAL A 69 17.88 -3.04 1.85
C VAL A 69 17.26 -4.43 2.06
N LEU A 70 16.75 -4.70 3.26
CA LEU A 70 16.06 -5.97 3.52
C LEU A 70 14.76 -6.05 2.72
N LEU A 71 14.02 -4.95 2.67
CA LEU A 71 12.78 -4.86 1.90
C LEU A 71 13.04 -5.11 0.41
N HIS A 72 14.06 -4.46 -0.18
CA HIS A 72 14.48 -4.73 -1.55
C HIS A 72 14.68 -6.23 -1.80
N LYS A 73 15.51 -6.87 -0.94
CA LYS A 73 15.83 -8.30 -1.10
C LYS A 73 14.58 -9.18 -1.06
N THR A 74 13.66 -8.89 -0.13
CA THR A 74 12.39 -9.62 -0.03
C THR A 74 11.53 -9.40 -1.26
N MET A 75 11.34 -8.16 -1.69
CA MET A 75 10.47 -7.82 -2.82
C MET A 75 11.03 -8.33 -4.15
N ALA A 76 12.33 -8.17 -4.40
CA ALA A 76 12.96 -8.73 -5.59
C ALA A 76 12.85 -10.27 -5.65
N THR A 77 12.91 -10.94 -4.48
CA THR A 77 12.70 -12.38 -4.39
C THR A 77 11.25 -12.76 -4.72
N ILE A 78 10.27 -12.04 -4.18
CA ILE A 78 8.85 -12.28 -4.48
C ILE A 78 8.59 -12.03 -5.97
N ASP A 79 9.14 -10.96 -6.54
CA ASP A 79 8.99 -10.65 -7.96
C ASP A 79 9.56 -11.76 -8.85
N LEU A 80 10.76 -12.22 -8.53
CA LEU A 80 11.40 -13.32 -9.24
C LEU A 80 10.60 -14.61 -9.17
N LEU A 81 10.18 -15.03 -7.95
CA LEU A 81 9.48 -16.28 -7.73
C LEU A 81 8.03 -16.25 -8.25
N SER A 82 7.41 -15.07 -8.29
CA SER A 82 6.07 -14.90 -8.87
C SER A 82 6.07 -14.73 -10.39
N GLY A 83 7.25 -14.62 -11.03
CA GLY A 83 7.34 -14.35 -12.46
C GLY A 83 6.89 -12.94 -12.85
N GLY A 84 7.20 -11.94 -12.01
CA GLY A 84 6.91 -10.53 -12.30
C GLY A 84 5.47 -10.12 -11.94
N ARG A 85 4.86 -10.74 -10.92
CA ARG A 85 3.49 -10.42 -10.48
C ARG A 85 3.43 -9.58 -9.20
N LEU A 86 4.56 -9.02 -8.75
CA LEU A 86 4.62 -8.16 -7.59
C LEU A 86 4.19 -6.72 -7.92
N GLU A 87 3.47 -6.10 -7.01
CA GLU A 87 3.29 -4.66 -6.87
C GLU A 87 3.69 -4.26 -5.45
N LEU A 88 4.60 -3.29 -5.31
CA LEU A 88 5.13 -2.89 -4.01
C LEU A 88 4.47 -1.60 -3.52
N GLY A 89 3.57 -1.73 -2.58
CA GLY A 89 2.94 -0.59 -1.92
C GLY A 89 3.63 -0.21 -0.61
N LEU A 90 3.92 1.07 -0.45
CA LEU A 90 4.60 1.66 0.70
C LEU A 90 3.82 2.85 1.26
N GLY A 91 3.85 2.99 2.58
CA GLY A 91 3.30 4.14 3.30
C GLY A 91 4.24 4.64 4.39
N ALA A 92 4.06 5.90 4.80
CA ALA A 92 4.86 6.50 5.86
C ALA A 92 4.51 5.99 7.29
N GLY A 93 3.58 5.04 7.40
CA GLY A 93 3.03 4.57 8.67
C GLY A 93 1.98 5.56 9.22
N TRP A 94 0.96 5.05 9.89
CA TRP A 94 -0.12 5.89 10.43
C TRP A 94 -0.69 5.38 11.76
N MET A 95 -0.85 4.07 11.92
CA MET A 95 -1.54 3.47 13.07
C MET A 95 -0.65 3.52 14.32
N ARG A 96 -0.96 4.45 15.21
CA ARG A 96 -0.17 4.67 16.42
C ARG A 96 -0.11 3.44 17.31
N SER A 97 -1.20 2.67 17.39
CA SER A 97 -1.27 1.44 18.19
C SER A 97 -0.23 0.39 17.78
N ASP A 98 0.08 0.28 16.48
CA ASP A 98 1.13 -0.62 16.00
C ASP A 98 2.51 -0.24 16.52
N TYR A 99 2.83 1.05 16.47
CA TYR A 99 4.12 1.56 16.97
C TYR A 99 4.25 1.37 18.49
N ASP A 100 3.21 1.73 19.24
CA ASP A 100 3.19 1.62 20.68
C ASP A 100 3.29 0.14 21.11
N ALA A 101 2.55 -0.75 20.46
CA ALA A 101 2.55 -2.18 20.78
C ALA A 101 3.88 -2.87 20.40
N ALA A 102 4.52 -2.46 19.31
CA ALA A 102 5.79 -3.02 18.86
C ALA A 102 7.02 -2.35 19.51
N GLY A 103 6.83 -1.28 20.29
CA GLY A 103 7.93 -0.52 20.86
C GLY A 103 8.74 0.28 19.85
N LEU A 104 8.12 0.65 18.72
CA LEU A 104 8.73 1.43 17.66
C LEU A 104 8.57 2.94 17.91
N PRO A 105 9.56 3.78 17.55
CA PRO A 105 9.42 5.23 17.64
C PRO A 105 8.33 5.75 16.70
N TYR A 106 7.31 6.44 17.23
CA TYR A 106 6.30 7.14 16.44
C TYR A 106 6.74 8.58 16.17
N ASP A 107 7.65 8.74 15.21
CA ASP A 107 8.20 10.04 14.84
C ASP A 107 7.15 10.98 14.23
N PRO A 108 7.38 12.32 14.26
CA PRO A 108 6.51 13.26 13.58
C PRO A 108 6.28 12.90 12.10
N PRO A 109 5.09 13.18 11.53
CA PRO A 109 4.77 12.82 10.14
C PRO A 109 5.76 13.32 9.09
N ALA A 110 6.41 14.48 9.33
CA ALA A 110 7.44 15.01 8.44
C ALA A 110 8.66 14.09 8.38
N VAL A 111 9.14 13.61 9.53
CA VAL A 111 10.29 12.70 9.63
C VAL A 111 9.98 11.35 8.95
N ARG A 112 8.80 10.79 9.22
CA ARG A 112 8.37 9.53 8.60
C ARG A 112 8.24 9.66 7.07
N LEU A 113 7.76 10.80 6.58
CA LEU A 113 7.66 11.05 5.14
C LEU A 113 9.03 11.25 4.48
N ASP A 114 9.98 11.91 5.15
CA ASP A 114 11.35 12.05 4.66
C ASP A 114 12.06 10.68 4.62
N ARG A 115 11.83 9.85 5.63
CA ARG A 115 12.34 8.46 5.68
C ARG A 115 11.76 7.62 4.54
N LEU A 116 10.46 7.73 4.26
CA LEU A 116 9.83 7.07 3.11
C LEU A 116 10.44 7.53 1.78
N ARG A 117 10.67 8.84 1.61
CA ARG A 117 11.29 9.38 0.40
C ARG A 117 12.69 8.80 0.16
N GLU A 118 13.53 8.75 1.19
CA GLU A 118 14.86 8.12 1.09
C GLU A 118 14.76 6.62 0.81
N SER A 119 13.82 5.92 1.43
CA SER A 119 13.58 4.49 1.20
C SER A 119 13.20 4.20 -0.26
N LEU A 120 12.31 5.00 -0.86
CA LEU A 120 11.95 4.88 -2.28
C LEU A 120 13.17 5.06 -3.19
N HIS A 121 14.05 6.03 -2.87
CA HIS A 121 15.28 6.24 -3.61
C HIS A 121 16.24 5.04 -3.49
N VAL A 122 16.42 4.52 -2.28
CA VAL A 122 17.25 3.32 -2.04
C VAL A 122 16.70 2.10 -2.78
N LEU A 123 15.38 1.88 -2.72
CA LEU A 123 14.73 0.76 -3.40
C LEU A 123 14.91 0.83 -4.92
N LYS A 124 14.62 1.97 -5.53
CA LYS A 124 14.81 2.17 -6.99
C LYS A 124 16.27 1.95 -7.41
N GLY A 125 17.22 2.48 -6.62
CA GLY A 125 18.64 2.28 -6.90
C GLY A 125 19.07 0.80 -6.81
N LEU A 126 18.59 0.08 -5.80
CA LEU A 126 18.91 -1.35 -5.64
C LEU A 126 18.22 -2.25 -6.67
N PHE A 127 17.03 -1.89 -7.16
CA PHE A 127 16.39 -2.59 -8.28
C PHE A 127 17.12 -2.37 -9.60
N GLY A 128 17.82 -1.25 -9.74
CA GLY A 128 18.59 -0.90 -10.92
C GLY A 128 19.80 -1.82 -11.17
N PRO A 129 20.46 -1.71 -12.34
CA PRO A 129 21.54 -2.62 -12.75
C PRO A 129 22.84 -2.44 -11.97
N ASP A 130 23.10 -1.25 -11.46
CA ASP A 130 24.39 -0.87 -10.87
C ASP A 130 24.37 -0.94 -9.33
N PRO A 131 25.52 -1.14 -8.67
CA PRO A 131 25.66 -1.01 -7.23
C PRO A 131 25.28 0.40 -6.74
N LEU A 132 24.51 0.46 -5.65
CA LEU A 132 24.07 1.71 -5.05
C LEU A 132 25.03 2.20 -3.97
N THR A 133 25.42 3.47 -4.07
CA THR A 133 25.93 4.25 -2.93
C THR A 133 24.96 5.39 -2.67
N PHE A 134 24.47 5.50 -1.44
CA PHE A 134 23.52 6.51 -1.01
C PHE A 134 23.86 7.00 0.39
N GLU A 135 23.82 8.31 0.61
CA GLU A 135 24.01 8.93 1.92
C GLU A 135 22.90 9.94 2.16
N GLY A 136 21.98 9.58 3.04
CA GLY A 136 20.83 10.40 3.44
C GLY A 136 20.83 10.68 4.93
N ALA A 137 19.77 11.30 5.41
CA ALA A 137 19.54 11.56 6.82
C ALA A 137 19.14 10.29 7.61
N HIS A 138 18.51 9.34 6.94
CA HIS A 138 17.93 8.15 7.55
C HIS A 138 18.65 6.86 7.13
N TYR A 139 19.21 6.81 5.92
CA TYR A 139 19.86 5.60 5.39
C TYR A 139 21.22 5.93 4.81
N ARG A 140 22.15 4.97 5.01
CA ARG A 140 23.48 5.01 4.40
C ARG A 140 23.77 3.66 3.76
N ILE A 141 24.02 3.65 2.45
CA ILE A 141 24.33 2.46 1.65
C ILE A 141 25.68 2.70 0.98
N THR A 142 26.54 1.69 1.00
CA THR A 142 27.90 1.82 0.45
C THR A 142 28.15 0.70 -0.55
N ASN A 143 28.21 1.06 -1.84
CA ASN A 143 28.55 0.17 -2.95
C ASN A 143 27.86 -1.21 -2.89
N LEU A 144 26.54 -1.19 -2.63
CA LEU A 144 25.74 -2.41 -2.46
C LEU A 144 25.10 -2.80 -3.79
N ASP A 145 25.41 -3.98 -4.29
CA ASP A 145 24.68 -4.58 -5.39
C ASP A 145 23.35 -5.16 -4.88
N GLY A 146 22.24 -4.67 -5.40
CA GLY A 146 20.90 -5.12 -5.06
C GLY A 146 20.59 -6.47 -5.72
N LEU A 147 20.82 -7.58 -4.99
CA LEU A 147 20.55 -8.94 -5.47
C LEU A 147 19.50 -9.64 -4.61
N PRO A 148 18.58 -10.44 -5.26
CA PRO A 148 18.45 -10.64 -6.70
C PRO A 148 17.92 -9.40 -7.42
N LYS A 149 18.07 -9.34 -8.76
CA LYS A 149 17.35 -8.36 -9.56
C LYS A 149 15.91 -8.84 -9.81
N PRO A 150 14.93 -7.97 -9.87
CA PRO A 150 13.56 -8.34 -10.20
C PRO A 150 13.41 -8.75 -11.67
N VAL A 151 12.31 -9.43 -12.00
CA VAL A 151 11.92 -9.71 -13.38
C VAL A 151 11.38 -8.45 -14.07
N GLN A 152 10.62 -7.67 -13.32
CA GLN A 152 10.03 -6.43 -13.83
C GLN A 152 11.08 -5.32 -13.95
N ALA A 153 11.09 -4.60 -15.06
CA ALA A 153 12.03 -3.51 -15.33
C ALA A 153 11.28 -2.19 -15.57
N PRO A 154 11.79 -1.05 -15.07
CA PRO A 154 13.04 -0.87 -14.32
C PRO A 154 12.96 -1.38 -12.87
N HIS A 155 11.79 -1.63 -12.35
CA HIS A 155 11.47 -2.18 -11.02
C HIS A 155 10.01 -2.66 -11.00
N PRO A 156 9.59 -3.48 -10.02
CA PRO A 156 8.17 -3.74 -9.77
C PRO A 156 7.39 -2.44 -9.59
N PRO A 157 6.14 -2.32 -10.05
CA PRO A 157 5.36 -1.11 -9.86
C PRO A 157 5.33 -0.69 -8.39
N LEU A 158 5.67 0.57 -8.13
CA LEU A 158 5.69 1.17 -6.81
C LEU A 158 4.38 1.91 -6.56
N LEU A 159 3.67 1.50 -5.50
CA LEU A 159 2.50 2.21 -5.01
C LEU A 159 2.86 3.00 -3.76
N VAL A 160 2.47 4.27 -3.70
CA VAL A 160 2.56 5.07 -2.47
C VAL A 160 1.17 5.53 -2.07
N GLY A 161 0.76 5.20 -0.84
CA GLY A 161 -0.56 5.51 -0.31
C GLY A 161 -0.56 6.62 0.73
N GLY A 162 -1.64 7.42 0.71
CA GLY A 162 -1.90 8.42 1.73
C GLY A 162 -3.04 9.37 1.40
N GLY A 163 -3.40 10.23 2.39
CA GLY A 163 -4.52 11.16 2.26
C GLY A 163 -4.14 12.64 2.34
N GLY A 164 -2.90 12.95 2.71
CA GLY A 164 -2.44 14.33 2.86
C GLY A 164 -1.70 14.85 1.62
N ARG A 165 -1.77 16.16 1.37
CA ARG A 165 -1.14 16.80 0.21
C ARG A 165 0.35 16.48 0.05
N ARG A 166 1.11 16.40 1.16
CA ARG A 166 2.56 16.12 1.11
C ARG A 166 2.87 14.70 0.65
N VAL A 167 2.17 13.70 1.18
CA VAL A 167 2.39 12.29 0.80
C VAL A 167 1.89 12.03 -0.61
N LEU A 168 0.75 12.60 -1.01
CA LEU A 168 0.25 12.49 -2.39
C LEU A 168 1.18 13.20 -3.39
N GLY A 169 1.77 14.33 -3.00
CA GLY A 169 2.79 14.99 -3.81
C GLY A 169 4.09 14.16 -3.93
N LEU A 170 4.50 13.44 -2.88
CA LEU A 170 5.61 12.49 -2.96
C LEU A 170 5.24 11.32 -3.90
N ALA A 171 4.05 10.76 -3.74
CA ALA A 171 3.56 9.67 -4.59
C ALA A 171 3.54 10.07 -6.07
N ALA A 172 3.03 11.25 -6.40
CA ALA A 172 3.00 11.77 -7.77
C ALA A 172 4.39 11.89 -8.40
N ARG A 173 5.42 12.20 -7.62
CA ARG A 173 6.80 12.33 -8.09
C ARG A 173 7.52 11.00 -8.21
N GLU A 174 7.26 10.08 -7.29
CA GLU A 174 8.11 8.91 -7.08
C GLU A 174 7.44 7.57 -7.41
N ALA A 175 6.11 7.46 -7.40
CA ALA A 175 5.41 6.20 -7.58
C ALA A 175 4.88 6.02 -9.00
N ASP A 176 4.53 4.78 -9.34
CA ASP A 176 3.80 4.41 -10.56
C ASP A 176 2.28 4.40 -10.27
N ILE A 177 1.91 4.02 -9.05
CA ILE A 177 0.54 3.94 -8.57
C ILE A 177 0.36 4.86 -7.38
N VAL A 178 -0.61 5.76 -7.43
CA VAL A 178 -0.95 6.67 -6.33
C VAL A 178 -2.23 6.19 -5.65
N SER A 179 -2.12 5.71 -4.41
CA SER A 179 -3.28 5.31 -3.62
C SER A 179 -3.83 6.51 -2.86
N VAL A 180 -4.98 7.00 -3.32
CA VAL A 180 -5.68 8.13 -2.70
C VAL A 180 -6.53 7.62 -1.54
N HIS A 181 -6.20 8.04 -0.32
CA HIS A 181 -6.85 7.60 0.91
C HIS A 181 -7.33 8.78 1.77
N CYS A 182 -7.97 8.49 2.91
CA CYS A 182 -8.26 9.50 3.92
C CYS A 182 -6.98 9.96 4.65
N ASN A 183 -7.07 11.14 5.27
CA ASN A 183 -5.97 11.69 6.06
C ASN A 183 -6.04 11.19 7.50
N LEU A 184 -5.15 10.29 7.87
CA LEU A 184 -5.07 9.62 9.17
C LEU A 184 -4.10 10.35 10.13
N ARG A 185 -4.22 11.66 10.28
CA ARG A 185 -3.31 12.49 11.10
C ARG A 185 -3.27 12.09 12.57
N ARG A 186 -4.39 11.61 13.10
CA ARG A 186 -4.52 11.23 14.52
C ARG A 186 -3.96 9.85 14.82
N GLY A 187 -3.64 9.05 13.79
CA GLY A 187 -3.15 7.69 13.94
C GLY A 187 -4.26 6.67 14.22
N GLU A 188 -5.49 7.05 13.91
CA GLU A 188 -6.71 6.25 14.03
C GLU A 188 -7.71 6.61 12.93
N VAL A 189 -8.69 5.74 12.69
CA VAL A 189 -9.82 6.00 11.80
C VAL A 189 -10.95 6.62 12.62
N ASP A 190 -11.40 7.81 12.20
CA ASP A 190 -12.48 8.54 12.86
C ASP A 190 -13.49 9.08 11.83
N ALA A 191 -14.53 9.74 12.30
CA ALA A 191 -15.56 10.33 11.44
C ALA A 191 -14.99 11.40 10.47
N GLU A 192 -13.92 12.11 10.86
CA GLU A 192 -13.23 13.08 9.99
C GLU A 192 -12.52 12.35 8.85
N ALA A 193 -11.84 11.23 9.15
CA ALA A 193 -11.22 10.38 8.14
C ALA A 193 -12.26 9.80 7.16
N ALA A 194 -13.42 9.35 7.65
CA ALA A 194 -14.51 8.87 6.79
C ALA A 194 -15.05 9.98 5.86
N ALA A 195 -15.27 11.20 6.38
CA ALA A 195 -15.72 12.33 5.59
C ALA A 195 -14.70 12.78 4.53
N ASP A 196 -13.42 12.55 4.78
CA ASP A 196 -12.32 12.86 3.85
C ASP A 196 -12.24 11.90 2.64
N LEU A 197 -13.12 10.91 2.56
CA LEU A 197 -13.33 9.99 1.43
C LEU A 197 -14.55 10.34 0.57
N SER A 198 -15.19 11.50 0.77
CA SER A 198 -16.26 11.95 -0.12
C SER A 198 -15.75 12.16 -1.56
N ALA A 199 -16.65 12.09 -2.55
CA ALA A 199 -16.28 12.26 -3.95
C ALA A 199 -15.59 13.60 -4.22
N GLU A 200 -16.02 14.67 -3.56
CA GLU A 200 -15.44 16.02 -3.67
C GLU A 200 -14.02 16.04 -3.09
N ARG A 201 -13.80 15.40 -1.93
CA ARG A 201 -12.48 15.32 -1.30
C ARG A 201 -11.51 14.48 -2.11
N VAL A 202 -11.98 13.38 -2.67
CA VAL A 202 -11.17 12.54 -3.57
C VAL A 202 -10.81 13.32 -4.84
N ALA A 203 -11.75 14.04 -5.45
CA ALA A 203 -11.48 14.88 -6.62
C ALA A 203 -10.45 15.98 -6.34
N GLU A 204 -10.53 16.62 -5.16
CA GLU A 204 -9.52 17.61 -4.73
C GLU A 204 -8.14 16.96 -4.59
N LYS A 205 -8.04 15.80 -3.97
CA LYS A 205 -6.78 15.06 -3.82
C LYS A 205 -6.17 14.63 -5.15
N VAL A 206 -7.00 14.19 -6.09
CA VAL A 206 -6.57 13.91 -7.47
C VAL A 206 -6.02 15.18 -8.14
N GLY A 207 -6.61 16.34 -7.88
CA GLY A 207 -6.07 17.63 -8.30
C GLY A 207 -4.67 17.91 -7.73
N TRP A 208 -4.41 17.57 -6.47
CA TRP A 208 -3.07 17.71 -5.88
C TRP A 208 -2.04 16.76 -6.52
N VAL A 209 -2.46 15.53 -6.85
CA VAL A 209 -1.60 14.56 -7.53
C VAL A 209 -1.24 15.06 -8.92
N ARG A 210 -2.22 15.55 -9.70
CA ARG A 210 -2.00 16.12 -11.04
C ARG A 210 -1.02 17.29 -10.99
N ALA A 211 -1.26 18.27 -10.14
CA ALA A 211 -0.38 19.43 -10.01
C ALA A 211 1.06 19.03 -9.62
N ALA A 212 1.23 18.08 -8.69
CA ALA A 212 2.55 17.64 -8.27
C ALA A 212 3.27 16.79 -9.34
N ALA A 213 2.56 16.04 -10.17
CA ALA A 213 3.13 15.34 -11.32
C ALA A 213 3.64 16.36 -12.38
N GLU A 214 2.83 17.35 -12.73
CA GLU A 214 3.17 18.40 -13.67
C GLU A 214 4.39 19.22 -13.18
N GLU A 215 4.43 19.60 -11.90
CA GLU A 215 5.60 20.28 -11.29
C GLU A 215 6.89 19.44 -11.38
N ALA A 216 6.76 18.11 -11.36
CA ALA A 216 7.88 17.17 -11.50
C ALA A 216 8.23 16.83 -12.95
N GLY A 217 7.54 17.41 -13.92
CA GLY A 217 7.73 17.11 -15.35
C GLY A 217 7.20 15.73 -15.76
N ARG A 218 6.32 15.12 -14.95
CA ARG A 218 5.64 13.85 -15.28
C ARG A 218 4.25 14.12 -15.85
N ARG A 219 3.83 13.29 -16.77
CA ARG A 219 2.46 13.33 -17.27
C ARG A 219 1.54 12.61 -16.27
N PHE A 220 0.43 13.24 -15.93
CA PHE A 220 -0.54 12.65 -14.99
C PHE A 220 -1.10 11.30 -15.49
N GLU A 221 -1.25 11.16 -16.79
CA GLU A 221 -1.75 9.95 -17.47
C GLU A 221 -0.79 8.75 -17.36
N GLU A 222 0.45 8.96 -16.92
CA GLU A 222 1.42 7.88 -16.62
C GLU A 222 1.22 7.29 -15.23
N LEU A 223 0.41 7.94 -14.39
CA LEU A 223 0.11 7.48 -13.05
C LEU A 223 -1.17 6.64 -13.04
N GLU A 224 -1.07 5.47 -12.44
CA GLU A 224 -2.26 4.73 -12.04
C GLU A 224 -2.83 5.32 -10.74
N LEU A 225 -4.14 5.50 -10.66
CA LEU A 225 -4.82 5.92 -9.44
C LEU A 225 -5.51 4.72 -8.80
N GLN A 226 -5.22 4.49 -7.54
CA GLN A 226 -5.87 3.47 -6.73
C GLN A 226 -6.70 4.13 -5.64
N PHE A 227 -7.86 3.57 -5.37
CA PHE A 227 -8.74 3.96 -4.27
C PHE A 227 -9.27 2.71 -3.56
N THR A 228 -9.36 2.75 -2.23
CA THR A 228 -9.90 1.65 -1.45
C THR A 228 -11.38 1.87 -1.14
N THR A 229 -12.22 0.95 -1.57
CA THR A 229 -13.65 0.90 -1.21
C THR A 229 -13.85 -0.10 -0.10
N TYR A 230 -14.33 0.35 1.05
CA TYR A 230 -14.58 -0.51 2.22
C TYR A 230 -15.88 -1.28 2.12
N LEU A 231 -16.83 -0.79 1.35
CA LEU A 231 -18.08 -1.48 1.07
C LEU A 231 -18.31 -1.56 -0.43
N CYS A 232 -18.46 -2.78 -0.93
CA CYS A 232 -18.91 -3.04 -2.29
C CYS A 232 -20.12 -3.97 -2.24
N GLU A 233 -21.26 -3.48 -2.65
CA GLU A 233 -22.49 -4.28 -2.75
C GLU A 233 -23.08 -4.15 -4.15
N VAL A 234 -23.34 -5.30 -4.77
CA VAL A 234 -24.05 -5.38 -6.05
C VAL A 234 -25.53 -5.55 -5.76
N THR A 235 -26.35 -4.62 -6.23
CA THR A 235 -27.83 -4.64 -6.05
C THR A 235 -28.52 -4.52 -7.39
N ASP A 236 -29.73 -5.11 -7.49
CA ASP A 236 -30.59 -5.03 -8.69
C ASP A 236 -31.32 -3.67 -8.80
N ALA A 237 -31.24 -2.83 -7.75
CA ALA A 237 -31.94 -1.54 -7.71
C ALA A 237 -31.01 -0.42 -7.13
N PRO A 238 -30.77 0.67 -7.89
CA PRO A 238 -29.90 1.78 -7.43
C PRO A 238 -30.31 2.39 -6.08
N ARG A 239 -31.60 2.54 -5.81
CA ARG A 239 -32.12 3.12 -4.55
C ARG A 239 -31.80 2.29 -3.31
N ALA A 240 -31.63 0.98 -3.47
CA ALA A 240 -31.24 0.11 -2.35
C ALA A 240 -29.76 0.33 -1.96
N ALA A 241 -28.89 0.62 -2.92
CA ALA A 241 -27.48 0.95 -2.71
C ALA A 241 -27.33 2.25 -1.91
N ASP A 242 -28.07 3.31 -2.27
CA ASP A 242 -28.02 4.60 -1.58
C ASP A 242 -28.44 4.49 -0.10
N ALA A 243 -29.48 3.74 0.20
CA ALA A 243 -29.97 3.55 1.56
C ALA A 243 -28.97 2.80 2.45
N ARG A 244 -28.27 1.80 1.87
CA ARG A 244 -27.28 0.99 2.58
C ARG A 244 -25.96 1.71 2.75
N GLY A 245 -25.49 2.46 1.76
CA GLY A 245 -24.32 3.32 1.86
C GLY A 245 -24.47 4.35 2.98
N SER A 246 -25.66 4.96 3.13
CA SER A 246 -25.97 5.87 4.23
C SER A 246 -26.01 5.17 5.60
N SER A 247 -26.47 3.93 5.67
CA SER A 247 -26.49 3.12 6.91
C SER A 247 -25.08 2.67 7.30
N PHE A 248 -24.24 2.34 6.33
CA PHE A 248 -22.85 1.97 6.57
C PHE A 248 -22.02 3.17 7.07
N ALA A 249 -22.18 4.35 6.48
CA ALA A 249 -21.53 5.56 6.96
C ALA A 249 -21.91 5.88 8.43
N LYS A 250 -23.18 5.63 8.81
CA LYS A 250 -23.66 5.77 10.21
C LYS A 250 -23.06 4.70 11.13
N LEU A 251 -22.90 3.47 10.64
CA LEU A 251 -22.31 2.38 11.38
C LEU A 251 -20.83 2.65 11.67
N LEU A 252 -20.06 3.10 10.68
CA LEU A 252 -18.68 3.51 10.83
C LEU A 252 -18.48 4.69 11.79
N ALA A 253 -19.43 5.64 11.81
CA ALA A 253 -19.44 6.75 12.74
C ALA A 253 -19.74 6.31 14.19
N ALA A 254 -20.45 5.17 14.36
CA ALA A 254 -20.80 4.62 15.66
C ALA A 254 -19.80 3.58 16.18
N ASP A 255 -19.09 2.91 15.30
CA ASP A 255 -18.11 1.87 15.61
C ASP A 255 -16.95 1.88 14.61
N PRO A 256 -15.90 2.65 14.88
CA PRO A 256 -14.71 2.72 14.02
C PRO A 256 -13.96 1.39 13.88
N GLU A 257 -14.13 0.43 14.80
CA GLU A 257 -13.47 -0.89 14.77
C GLU A 257 -13.98 -1.78 13.60
N LEU A 258 -15.09 -1.39 12.96
CA LEU A 258 -15.59 -2.11 11.78
C LEU A 258 -14.73 -1.92 10.51
N LEU A 259 -13.76 -1.02 10.54
CA LEU A 259 -12.76 -0.81 9.47
C LEU A 259 -11.47 -1.61 9.70
N GLU A 260 -11.30 -2.17 10.89
CA GLU A 260 -10.22 -3.07 11.26
C GLU A 260 -10.62 -4.54 11.03
#